data_3849928433d017271119842d16b2443b
#
_entry.id   3849928433d017271119842d16b2443b
#
_cell.length_a   1.000
_cell.length_b   1.000
_cell.length_c   1.000
_cell.angle_alpha   90.00
_cell.angle_beta   90.00
_cell.angle_gamma   90.00
#
_symmetry.space_group_name_H-M   'P 1'
#
loop_
_entity.id
_entity.type
_entity.pdbx_description
1 polymer ?
#
loop_
_entity_poly.entity_id
_entity_poly.type
_entity_poly.pdbx_seq_one_letter_code
_entity_poly.pdbx_strand_id
1 'polypeptide(L)' 'MTVLMWEVKAMSGRTEELLAFVLAAADPAAQVYRSAGPEPRVVVIDPTGRGIADVPPELVARPPHAWPFEAVAR' A
#
# COMPACT_ATOMS: atom_id res chain seq x y z
N MET A 1 -17.29 -0.40 10.66
CA MET A 1 -16.13 0.44 10.33
C MET A 1 -15.44 -0.10 9.10
N THR A 2 -15.26 0.74 8.11
CA THR A 2 -14.64 0.35 6.85
C THR A 2 -13.15 0.65 6.87
N VAL A 3 -12.37 -0.29 6.39
CA VAL A 3 -10.92 -0.17 6.29
C VAL A 3 -10.55 -0.35 4.82
N LEU A 4 -9.69 0.52 4.30
CA LEU A 4 -9.21 0.36 2.94
C LEU A 4 -7.94 -0.48 2.93
N MET A 5 -7.91 -1.51 2.10
CA MET A 5 -6.68 -2.24 1.82
C MET A 5 -6.17 -1.78 0.46
N TRP A 6 -4.95 -1.23 0.46
CA TRP A 6 -4.28 -0.75 -0.74
C TRP A 6 -3.04 -1.62 -0.97
N GLU A 7 -2.83 -2.02 -2.21
CA GLU A 7 -1.74 -2.94 -2.52
C GLU A 7 -1.11 -2.54 -3.84
N VAL A 8 0.21 -2.67 -3.92
CA VAL A 8 0.93 -2.45 -5.17
C VAL A 8 2.16 -3.34 -5.25
N LYS A 9 2.48 -3.77 -6.48
CA LYS A 9 3.70 -4.51 -6.75
C LYS A 9 4.78 -3.53 -7.14
N ALA A 10 5.96 -3.65 -6.52
CA ALA A 10 7.07 -2.76 -6.80
C ALA A 10 7.70 -3.05 -8.16
N MET A 11 8.16 -2.00 -8.81
CA MET A 11 9.03 -2.14 -9.98
C MET A 11 10.34 -2.82 -9.53
N SER A 12 10.89 -3.68 -10.36
CA SER A 12 12.12 -4.40 -10.05
C SER A 12 13.22 -3.41 -9.63
N GLY A 13 13.83 -3.68 -8.46
CA GLY A 13 14.90 -2.85 -7.94
C GLY A 13 14.46 -1.54 -7.29
N ARG A 14 13.16 -1.26 -7.22
CA ARG A 14 12.66 0.04 -6.70
C ARG A 14 11.85 -0.11 -5.41
N THR A 15 11.94 -1.24 -4.74
CA THR A 15 11.14 -1.51 -3.54
C THR A 15 11.39 -0.51 -2.43
N GLU A 16 12.65 -0.17 -2.15
CA GLU A 16 12.97 0.74 -1.06
C GLU A 16 12.47 2.16 -1.34
N GLU A 17 12.56 2.61 -2.58
CA GLU A 17 12.04 3.92 -2.96
C GLU A 17 10.52 3.95 -2.85
N LEU A 18 9.85 2.89 -3.30
CA LEU A 18 8.40 2.79 -3.18
C LEU A 18 7.98 2.80 -1.73
N LEU A 19 8.67 2.02 -0.88
CA LEU A 19 8.35 1.96 0.54
C LEU A 19 8.53 3.33 1.21
N ALA A 20 9.59 4.05 0.87
CA ALA A 20 9.82 5.39 1.41
C ALA A 20 8.69 6.34 1.01
N PHE A 21 8.25 6.27 -0.25
CA PHE A 21 7.13 7.10 -0.70
C PHE A 21 5.86 6.77 0.09
N VAL A 22 5.55 5.49 0.22
CA VAL A 22 4.32 5.04 0.90
C VAL A 22 4.34 5.46 2.38
N LEU A 23 5.48 5.28 3.06
CA LEU A 23 5.59 5.68 4.46
C LEU A 23 5.38 7.18 4.67
N ALA A 24 5.82 7.99 3.71
CA ALA A 24 5.62 9.43 3.78
C ALA A 24 4.18 9.85 3.45
N ALA A 25 3.52 9.11 2.57
CA ALA A 25 2.19 9.47 2.07
C ALA A 25 1.04 8.89 2.89
N ALA A 26 1.27 7.76 3.57
CA ALA A 26 0.21 7.07 4.30
C ALA A 26 -0.22 7.86 5.53
N ASP A 27 -1.50 7.72 5.89
CA ASP A 27 -2.00 8.30 7.13
C ASP A 27 -1.25 7.68 8.31
N PRO A 28 -0.94 8.48 9.36
CA PRO A 28 -0.25 7.92 10.53
C PRO A 28 -0.96 6.76 11.21
N ALA A 29 -2.29 6.66 11.05
CA ALA A 29 -3.05 5.55 11.61
C ALA A 29 -2.98 4.29 10.77
N ALA A 30 -2.44 4.37 9.55
CA ALA A 30 -2.36 3.22 8.65
C ALA A 30 -1.21 2.30 9.02
N GLN A 31 -1.41 1.01 8.74
CA GLN A 31 -0.35 0.01 8.89
C GLN A 31 0.23 -0.27 7.51
N VAL A 32 1.55 -0.33 7.43
CA VAL A 32 2.26 -0.56 6.18
C VAL A 32 3.03 -1.86 6.29
N TYR A 33 2.86 -2.73 5.29
CA TYR A 33 3.52 -4.03 5.24
C TYR A 33 4.22 -4.18 3.91
N ARG A 34 5.27 -4.99 3.89
CA ARG A 34 5.89 -5.39 2.63
C ARG A 34 6.06 -6.91 2.63
N SER A 35 5.92 -7.51 1.45
CA SER A 35 6.18 -8.93 1.30
C SER A 35 7.67 -9.16 1.11
N ALA A 36 8.14 -10.33 1.57
CA ALA A 36 9.46 -10.84 1.23
C ALA A 36 9.30 -11.73 -0.01
N GLY A 37 10.37 -11.87 -0.78
CA GLY A 37 10.35 -12.78 -1.90
C GLY A 37 10.62 -12.10 -3.23
N PRO A 38 10.52 -12.86 -4.35
CA PRO A 38 10.97 -12.38 -5.66
C PRO A 38 10.04 -11.34 -6.28
N GLU A 39 8.80 -11.22 -5.80
CA GLU A 39 7.88 -10.22 -6.31
C GLU A 39 7.42 -9.33 -5.17
N PRO A 40 8.23 -8.35 -4.79
CA PRO A 40 7.92 -7.54 -3.60
C PRO A 40 6.68 -6.69 -3.80
N ARG A 41 5.83 -6.67 -2.78
CA ARG A 41 4.61 -5.88 -2.75
C ARG A 41 4.59 -5.03 -1.50
N VAL A 42 3.90 -3.91 -1.60
CA VAL A 42 3.62 -3.05 -0.44
C VAL A 42 2.12 -3.04 -0.24
N VAL A 43 1.70 -3.27 1.00
CA VAL A 43 0.30 -3.29 1.39
C VAL A 43 0.09 -2.27 2.49
N VAL A 44 -0.99 -1.50 2.37
CA VAL A 44 -1.38 -0.51 3.37
C VAL A 44 -2.78 -0.85 3.86
N ILE A 45 -2.93 -0.97 5.17
CA ILE A 45 -4.24 -1.12 5.80
C ILE A 45 -4.59 0.23 6.40
N ASP A 46 -5.55 0.90 5.79
CA ASP A 46 -5.86 2.30 6.09
C ASP A 46 -7.26 2.43 6.70
N PRO A 47 -7.37 2.65 8.00
CA PRO A 47 -8.67 2.82 8.64
C PRO A 47 -9.36 4.14 8.28
N THR A 48 -8.64 5.09 7.68
CA THR A 48 -9.26 6.35 7.24
C THR A 48 -9.95 6.23 5.90
N GLY A 49 -9.62 5.20 5.11
CA GLY A 49 -10.21 4.99 3.81
C GLY A 49 -9.62 5.86 2.69
N ARG A 50 -8.60 6.68 2.98
CA ARG A 50 -8.06 7.60 1.97
C ARG A 50 -7.07 6.94 1.01
N GLY A 51 -6.34 5.94 1.48
CA GLY A 51 -5.35 5.26 0.65
C GLY A 51 -4.14 6.13 0.33
N ILE A 52 -3.49 5.80 -0.78
CA ILE A 52 -2.28 6.48 -1.24
C ILE A 52 -2.56 7.08 -2.61
N ALA A 53 -2.40 8.40 -2.74
CA ALA A 53 -2.60 9.09 -4.01
C ALA A 53 -1.25 9.33 -4.69
N ASP A 54 -1.30 9.46 -6.02
CA ASP A 54 -0.19 9.96 -6.83
C ASP A 54 1.11 9.18 -6.69
N VAL A 55 1.00 7.85 -6.54
CA VAL A 55 2.22 7.04 -6.49
C VAL A 55 2.98 7.17 -7.82
N PRO A 56 4.29 7.44 -7.78
CA PRO A 56 5.06 7.58 -9.02
C PRO A 56 5.02 6.30 -9.86
N PRO A 57 4.60 6.38 -11.13
CA PRO A 57 4.47 5.17 -11.96
C PRO A 57 5.78 4.43 -12.18
N GLU A 58 6.91 5.12 -12.10
CA GLU A 58 8.22 4.47 -12.25
C GLU A 58 8.59 3.57 -11.09
N LEU A 59 7.90 3.69 -9.95
CA LEU A 59 8.18 2.86 -8.78
C LEU A 59 7.36 1.58 -8.73
N VAL A 60 6.35 1.45 -9.59
CA VAL A 60 5.39 0.35 -9.52
C VAL A 60 5.38 -0.44 -10.82
N ALA A 61 5.19 -1.75 -10.72
CA ALA A 61 5.13 -2.64 -11.87
C ALA A 61 3.79 -2.55 -12.59
N ARG A 62 2.76 -2.08 -11.90
CA ARG A 62 1.42 -1.89 -12.43
C ARG A 62 0.66 -0.95 -11.51
N PRO A 63 -0.49 -0.40 -11.94
CA PRO A 63 -1.28 0.47 -11.08
C PRO A 63 -1.69 -0.21 -9.78
N PRO A 64 -1.76 0.54 -8.67
CA PRO A 64 -2.18 -0.03 -7.38
C PRO A 64 -3.63 -0.52 -7.42
N HIS A 65 -3.93 -1.46 -6.54
CA HIS A 65 -5.29 -1.92 -6.30
C HIS A 65 -5.71 -1.51 -4.91
N ALA A 66 -6.99 -1.17 -4.75
CA ALA A 66 -7.52 -0.82 -3.45
C ALA A 66 -8.92 -1.39 -3.29
N TRP A 67 -9.21 -1.96 -2.11
CA TRP A 67 -10.51 -2.54 -1.79
C TRP A 67 -10.96 -2.08 -0.41
N PRO A 68 -12.23 -1.72 -0.25
CA PRO A 68 -12.79 -1.50 1.08
C PRO A 68 -13.13 -2.84 1.75
N PHE A 69 -12.86 -2.92 3.05
CA PHE A 69 -13.19 -4.11 3.85
C PHE A 69 -13.87 -3.64 5.12
N GLU A 70 -14.80 -4.43 5.62
CA GLU A 70 -15.44 -4.15 6.89
C GLU A 70 -14.88 -5.09 7.96
N ALA A 71 -14.62 -4.53 9.14
CA ALA A 71 -14.21 -5.34 10.27
C ALA A 71 -15.38 -6.25 10.69
N VAL A 72 -15.06 -7.51 10.92
CA VAL A 72 -16.06 -8.49 11.34
C VAL A 72 -15.93 -8.72 12.84
N ALA A 73 -17.02 -8.56 13.57
CA ALA A 73 -17.04 -8.83 15.01
C ALA A 73 -16.92 -10.33 15.26
N ARG A 74 -16.18 -10.68 16.33
CA ARG A 74 -15.98 -12.09 16.70
C ARG A 74 -16.26 -12.27 18.18
#